data_3f85b802be2a6b2e8e9dd50fd4690e9e
#
_entry.id   3f85b802be2a6b2e8e9dd50fd4690e9e
#
_cell.length_a   1.000
_cell.length_b   1.000
_cell.length_c   1.000
_cell.angle_alpha   90.00
_cell.angle_beta   90.00
_cell.angle_gamma   90.00
#
_symmetry.space_group_name_H-M   'P 1'
#
loop_
_entity.id
_entity.type
_entity.pdbx_description
1 polymer ?
#
loop_
_entity_poly.entity_id
_entity_poly.type
_entity_poly.pdbx_seq_one_letter_code
_entity_poly.pdbx_strand_id
1 'polypeptide(L)'
;MKVLVSAFTCFNNASVNFSSEVIKHINNVDKVIVDVLYDKSYECLLEYGLDDYDLIVSLGEARSRDCLTLELEAKNISSCSIPDNALVYKKDCVIIEGGDSVLKTKVNVSKLDNIVKFSNDAGKYVCNNLYYHLLYNYPHKSIFIHVPHCHDLEEEYIKYAKIIEKIIEVILC
;
A
#
# COMPACT_ATOMS: atom_id res chain seq x y z
N MET A 1 -14.80 -13.18 6.70
CA MET A 1 -13.56 -12.96 5.91
C MET A 1 -12.65 -12.07 6.72
N LYS A 2 -11.36 -12.40 6.76
CA LYS A 2 -10.36 -11.72 7.57
C LYS A 2 -9.51 -10.80 6.68
N VAL A 3 -9.43 -9.51 7.01
CA VAL A 3 -8.73 -8.51 6.22
C VAL A 3 -7.64 -7.87 7.05
N LEU A 4 -6.43 -7.78 6.51
CA LEU A 4 -5.34 -6.99 7.07
C LEU A 4 -5.22 -5.69 6.26
N VAL A 5 -5.27 -4.56 6.94
CA VAL A 5 -4.93 -3.27 6.35
C VAL A 5 -3.62 -2.77 6.95
N SER A 6 -2.67 -2.39 6.11
CA SER A 6 -1.43 -1.77 6.55
C SER A 6 -1.32 -0.33 6.06
N ALA A 7 -0.60 0.50 6.82
CA ALA A 7 -0.24 1.87 6.47
C ALA A 7 1.18 2.17 6.94
N PHE A 8 1.73 3.31 6.54
CA PHE A 8 3.10 3.69 6.87
C PHE A 8 3.17 4.78 7.94
N THR A 9 4.24 4.74 8.74
CA THR A 9 4.63 5.86 9.61
C THR A 9 5.01 7.09 8.81
N CYS A 10 5.25 8.21 9.48
CA CYS A 10 5.78 9.43 8.87
C CYS A 10 7.18 9.20 8.26
N PHE A 11 7.51 9.93 7.23
CA PHE A 11 8.82 9.89 6.57
C PHE A 11 9.23 11.28 6.07
N ASN A 12 10.51 11.45 5.76
CA ASN A 12 11.05 12.69 5.19
C ASN A 12 10.67 13.95 5.98
N ASN A 13 10.80 13.90 7.32
CA ASN A 13 10.46 14.98 8.25
C ASN A 13 9.00 15.45 8.21
N ALA A 14 8.09 14.68 7.63
CA ALA A 14 6.67 14.98 7.72
C ALA A 14 6.17 14.70 9.14
N SER A 15 5.25 15.52 9.64
CA SER A 15 4.60 15.32 10.95
C SER A 15 3.45 14.32 10.89
N VAL A 16 2.87 14.13 9.70
CA VAL A 16 1.72 13.25 9.46
C VAL A 16 1.95 12.47 8.17
N ASN A 17 1.51 11.22 8.16
CA ASN A 17 1.35 10.41 6.95
C ASN A 17 -0.15 10.11 6.79
N PHE A 18 -0.73 10.54 5.66
CA PHE A 18 -2.17 10.41 5.43
C PHE A 18 -2.66 8.97 5.48
N SER A 19 -1.86 8.01 5.03
CA SER A 19 -2.26 6.60 5.10
C SER A 19 -2.43 6.13 6.55
N SER A 20 -1.57 6.62 7.48
CA SER A 20 -1.68 6.28 8.91
C SER A 20 -2.86 6.96 9.62
N GLU A 21 -3.35 8.08 9.11
CA GLU A 21 -4.55 8.70 9.65
C GLU A 21 -5.82 8.01 9.10
N VAL A 22 -5.88 7.76 7.79
CA VAL A 22 -7.02 7.10 7.15
C VAL A 22 -7.29 5.71 7.74
N ILE A 23 -6.24 4.91 8.00
CA ILE A 23 -6.40 3.55 8.55
C ILE A 23 -7.12 3.54 9.90
N LYS A 24 -6.99 4.58 10.71
CA LYS A 24 -7.65 4.67 12.03
C LYS A 24 -9.17 4.59 11.92
N HIS A 25 -9.73 5.10 10.82
CA HIS A 25 -11.17 5.20 10.56
C HIS A 25 -11.75 4.01 9.77
N ILE A 26 -10.95 3.06 9.31
CA ILE A 26 -11.44 1.83 8.67
C ILE A 26 -11.92 0.86 9.75
N ASN A 27 -13.08 0.26 9.59
CA ASN A 27 -13.68 -0.63 10.58
C ASN A 27 -13.64 -2.11 10.13
N ASN A 28 -13.78 -3.01 11.10
CA ASN A 28 -13.91 -4.47 10.89
C ASN A 28 -12.73 -5.11 10.14
N VAL A 29 -11.51 -4.61 10.37
CA VAL A 29 -10.27 -5.13 9.80
C VAL A 29 -9.17 -5.16 10.87
N ASP A 30 -8.20 -6.05 10.70
CA ASP A 30 -6.96 -5.96 11.46
C ASP A 30 -6.09 -4.85 10.87
N LYS A 31 -5.43 -4.07 11.73
CA LYS A 31 -4.68 -2.89 11.33
C LYS A 31 -3.23 -2.97 11.79
N VAL A 32 -2.32 -2.54 10.93
CA VAL A 32 -0.90 -2.41 11.27
C VAL A 32 -0.32 -1.14 10.64
N ILE A 33 0.53 -0.44 11.39
CA ILE A 33 1.32 0.68 10.88
C ILE A 33 2.77 0.22 10.87
N VAL A 34 3.37 0.16 9.68
CA VAL A 34 4.76 -0.26 9.47
C VAL A 34 5.66 0.95 9.25
N ASP A 35 6.91 0.83 9.63
CA ASP A 35 7.87 1.90 9.37
C ASP A 35 8.23 1.98 7.88
N VAL A 36 8.62 3.16 7.40
CA VAL A 36 9.03 3.37 6.00
C VAL A 36 10.45 2.87 5.84
N LEU A 37 10.62 1.55 5.68
CA LEU A 37 11.90 0.86 5.59
C LEU A 37 11.89 -0.13 4.43
N TYR A 38 12.92 -0.09 3.58
CA TYR A 38 13.08 -1.07 2.52
C TYR A 38 13.17 -2.49 3.11
N ASP A 39 12.46 -3.42 2.50
CA ASP A 39 12.39 -4.85 2.86
C ASP A 39 11.80 -5.10 4.26
N LYS A 40 12.17 -4.31 5.27
CA LYS A 40 11.72 -4.42 6.66
C LYS A 40 10.22 -4.16 6.84
N SER A 41 9.62 -3.28 6.03
CA SER A 41 8.17 -3.08 6.05
C SER A 41 7.43 -4.38 5.71
N TYR A 42 7.93 -5.16 4.75
CA TYR A 42 7.39 -6.47 4.40
C TYR A 42 7.66 -7.52 5.49
N GLU A 43 8.88 -7.58 6.03
CA GLU A 43 9.23 -8.50 7.13
C GLU A 43 8.30 -8.29 8.34
N CYS A 44 8.00 -7.03 8.68
CA CYS A 44 7.05 -6.70 9.75
C CYS A 44 5.64 -7.25 9.47
N LEU A 45 5.16 -7.19 8.22
CA LEU A 45 3.86 -7.75 7.87
C LEU A 45 3.82 -9.28 8.02
N LEU A 46 4.93 -9.98 7.76
CA LEU A 46 4.99 -11.45 7.92
C LEU A 46 4.69 -11.88 9.36
N GLU A 47 5.02 -11.08 10.36
CA GLU A 47 4.75 -11.36 11.77
C GLU A 47 3.25 -11.49 12.08
N TYR A 48 2.39 -10.94 11.23
CA TYR A 48 0.93 -11.01 11.36
C TYR A 48 0.31 -12.29 10.78
N GLY A 49 1.12 -13.21 10.22
CA GLY A 49 0.60 -14.45 9.64
C GLY A 49 -0.25 -14.21 8.40
N LEU A 50 0.34 -13.67 7.35
CA LEU A 50 -0.37 -13.23 6.13
C LEU A 50 -1.20 -14.35 5.47
N ASP A 51 -0.85 -15.60 5.69
CA ASP A 51 -1.58 -16.75 5.14
C ASP A 51 -3.03 -16.84 5.64
N ASP A 52 -3.30 -16.36 6.86
CA ASP A 52 -4.60 -16.41 7.52
C ASP A 52 -5.60 -15.35 7.02
N TYR A 53 -5.17 -14.41 6.18
CA TYR A 53 -6.01 -13.34 5.66
C TYR A 53 -6.57 -13.67 4.28
N ASP A 54 -7.84 -13.31 4.06
CA ASP A 54 -8.52 -13.40 2.77
C ASP A 54 -8.11 -12.24 1.83
N LEU A 55 -7.80 -11.08 2.41
CA LEU A 55 -7.36 -9.88 1.67
C LEU A 55 -6.31 -9.10 2.49
N ILE A 56 -5.27 -8.64 1.80
CA ILE A 56 -4.23 -7.76 2.32
C ILE A 56 -4.28 -6.45 1.55
N VAL A 57 -4.55 -5.35 2.25
CA VAL A 57 -4.64 -4.00 1.69
C VAL A 57 -3.52 -3.15 2.27
N SER A 58 -2.59 -2.69 1.44
CA SER A 58 -1.57 -1.74 1.88
C SER A 58 -1.90 -0.33 1.42
N LEU A 59 -1.79 0.64 2.33
CA LEU A 59 -2.05 2.05 2.08
C LEU A 59 -0.74 2.82 2.12
N GLY A 60 -0.50 3.69 1.14
CA GLY A 60 0.64 4.61 1.13
C GLY A 60 0.21 6.03 0.79
N GLU A 61 0.88 7.04 1.32
CA GLU A 61 0.66 8.43 0.91
C GLU A 61 1.39 8.72 -0.40
N ALA A 62 0.69 9.30 -1.38
CA ALA A 62 1.28 9.77 -2.62
C ALA A 62 0.86 11.23 -2.91
N ARG A 63 1.77 12.17 -2.64
CA ARG A 63 1.54 13.62 -2.79
C ARG A 63 1.26 14.08 -4.22
N SER A 64 1.64 13.25 -5.20
CA SER A 64 1.37 13.53 -6.63
C SER A 64 -0.01 13.06 -7.10
N ARG A 65 -0.77 12.37 -6.24
CA ARG A 65 -2.12 11.91 -6.56
C ARG A 65 -3.16 12.94 -6.11
N ASP A 66 -4.22 13.06 -6.88
CA ASP A 66 -5.38 13.94 -6.61
C ASP A 66 -6.59 13.16 -6.05
N CYS A 67 -6.54 11.84 -6.09
CA CYS A 67 -7.58 10.95 -5.59
C CYS A 67 -6.99 9.60 -5.17
N LEU A 68 -7.81 8.77 -4.49
CA LEU A 68 -7.45 7.38 -4.22
C LEU A 68 -7.12 6.64 -5.52
N THR A 69 -6.00 5.94 -5.52
CA THR A 69 -5.51 5.23 -6.68
C THR A 69 -5.11 3.81 -6.28
N LEU A 70 -5.75 2.80 -6.89
CA LEU A 70 -5.39 1.40 -6.72
C LEU A 70 -4.31 1.05 -7.73
N GLU A 71 -3.17 0.59 -7.22
CA GLU A 71 -2.04 0.19 -8.06
C GLU A 71 -2.23 -1.25 -8.55
N LEU A 72 -2.21 -1.43 -9.88
CA LEU A 72 -2.41 -2.75 -10.50
C LEU A 72 -1.13 -3.57 -10.57
N GLU A 73 0.04 -2.91 -10.47
CA GLU A 73 1.34 -3.58 -10.59
C GLU A 73 2.41 -2.94 -9.71
N ALA A 74 3.46 -3.72 -9.44
CA ALA A 74 4.70 -3.27 -8.82
C ALA A 74 5.91 -3.70 -9.67
N LYS A 75 6.97 -2.90 -9.63
CA LYS A 75 8.20 -3.07 -10.40
C LYS A 75 9.29 -3.70 -9.52
N ASN A 76 10.09 -4.61 -10.07
CA ASN A 76 11.23 -5.23 -9.39
C ASN A 76 12.43 -4.29 -9.27
N ILE A 77 12.20 -3.10 -8.79
CA ILE A 77 13.24 -2.07 -8.64
C ILE A 77 12.94 -1.14 -7.47
N SER A 78 13.95 -0.86 -6.64
CA SER A 78 13.94 0.21 -5.66
C SER A 78 14.91 1.31 -6.09
N SER A 79 14.42 2.54 -6.26
CA SER A 79 15.23 3.70 -6.67
C SER A 79 14.54 4.99 -6.21
N CYS A 80 15.16 5.73 -5.29
CA CYS A 80 14.63 6.99 -4.81
C CYS A 80 15.75 7.95 -4.40
N SER A 81 15.52 9.25 -4.59
CA SER A 81 16.44 10.31 -4.17
C SER A 81 16.32 10.67 -2.69
N ILE A 82 15.27 10.22 -2.02
CA ILE A 82 15.09 10.37 -0.57
C ILE A 82 15.36 9.02 0.12
N PRO A 83 15.99 9.04 1.33
CA PRO A 83 16.24 7.82 2.08
C PRO A 83 14.97 7.30 2.74
N ASP A 84 15.00 6.05 3.16
CA ASP A 84 14.02 5.53 4.10
C ASP A 84 14.27 6.05 5.54
N ASN A 85 13.48 5.62 6.51
CA ASN A 85 13.59 6.08 7.89
C ASN A 85 14.86 5.58 8.61
N ALA A 86 15.57 4.61 8.05
CA ALA A 86 16.90 4.18 8.51
C ALA A 86 18.04 4.89 7.75
N LEU A 87 17.76 5.95 6.99
CA LEU A 87 18.69 6.68 6.16
C LEU A 87 19.34 5.85 5.03
N VAL A 88 18.66 4.79 4.59
CA VAL A 88 19.10 3.94 3.49
C VAL A 88 18.61 4.53 2.17
N TYR A 89 19.55 4.74 1.23
CA TYR A 89 19.27 5.12 -0.14
C TYR A 89 19.36 3.88 -1.05
N LYS A 90 18.38 3.69 -1.91
CA LYS A 90 18.46 2.70 -2.99
C LYS A 90 18.47 3.40 -4.34
N LYS A 91 19.37 2.99 -5.24
CA LYS A 91 19.46 3.50 -6.61
C LYS A 91 19.52 2.31 -7.55
N ASP A 92 18.42 2.12 -8.28
CA ASP A 92 18.24 1.06 -9.28
C ASP A 92 18.58 -0.36 -8.75
N CYS A 93 18.22 -0.60 -7.47
CA CYS A 93 18.43 -1.89 -6.81
C CYS A 93 17.27 -2.83 -7.14
N VAL A 94 17.58 -4.06 -7.56
CA VAL A 94 16.59 -5.14 -7.70
C VAL A 94 16.02 -5.48 -6.33
N ILE A 95 14.71 -5.74 -6.26
CA ILE A 95 14.03 -6.12 -5.00
C ILE A 95 14.21 -7.62 -4.74
N ILE A 96 13.89 -8.45 -5.73
CA ILE A 96 14.06 -9.92 -5.65
C ILE A 96 14.85 -10.38 -6.85
N GLU A 97 16.04 -10.95 -6.60
CA GLU A 97 16.89 -11.50 -7.64
C GLU A 97 16.18 -12.64 -8.39
N GLY A 98 16.20 -12.59 -9.73
CA GLY A 98 15.52 -13.56 -10.59
C GLY A 98 13.99 -13.43 -10.64
N GLY A 99 13.41 -12.46 -9.92
CA GLY A 99 11.98 -12.15 -10.02
C GLY A 99 11.64 -11.41 -11.32
N ASP A 100 10.38 -11.50 -11.74
CA ASP A 100 9.88 -10.79 -12.93
C ASP A 100 10.06 -9.28 -12.79
N SER A 101 10.32 -8.57 -13.89
CA SER A 101 10.51 -7.11 -13.89
C SER A 101 9.30 -6.34 -13.38
N VAL A 102 8.10 -6.91 -13.57
CA VAL A 102 6.81 -6.36 -13.13
C VAL A 102 5.91 -7.49 -12.67
N LEU A 103 5.28 -7.33 -11.51
CA LEU A 103 4.22 -8.21 -11.02
C LEU A 103 2.89 -7.45 -10.98
N LYS A 104 1.79 -8.18 -11.24
CA LYS A 104 0.43 -7.63 -11.22
C LYS A 104 -0.40 -8.29 -10.13
N THR A 105 -1.30 -7.53 -9.52
CA THR A 105 -2.30 -8.15 -8.65
C THR A 105 -3.19 -9.11 -9.46
N LYS A 106 -3.51 -10.24 -8.84
CA LYS A 106 -4.47 -11.22 -9.36
C LYS A 106 -5.81 -11.15 -8.62
N VAL A 107 -5.97 -10.17 -7.75
CA VAL A 107 -7.26 -9.84 -7.14
C VAL A 107 -8.20 -9.33 -8.22
N ASN A 108 -9.45 -9.81 -8.22
CA ASN A 108 -10.44 -9.34 -9.18
C ASN A 108 -10.92 -7.93 -8.82
N VAL A 109 -10.44 -6.93 -9.53
CA VAL A 109 -10.78 -5.51 -9.34
C VAL A 109 -11.75 -4.96 -10.40
N SER A 110 -12.30 -5.82 -11.27
CA SER A 110 -13.12 -5.41 -12.43
C SER A 110 -14.39 -4.64 -12.08
N LYS A 111 -14.88 -4.76 -10.85
CA LYS A 111 -16.07 -4.04 -10.37
C LYS A 111 -15.76 -2.68 -9.72
N LEU A 112 -14.49 -2.28 -9.69
CA LEU A 112 -14.03 -1.07 -8.97
C LEU A 112 -13.90 0.18 -9.83
N ASP A 113 -14.09 0.10 -11.15
CA ASP A 113 -13.86 1.20 -12.11
C ASP A 113 -14.57 2.52 -11.74
N ASN A 114 -15.75 2.43 -11.11
CA ASN A 114 -16.53 3.61 -10.69
C ASN A 114 -16.26 4.03 -9.22
N ILE A 115 -15.35 3.33 -8.51
CA ILE A 115 -15.08 3.55 -7.08
C ILE A 115 -13.70 4.14 -6.87
N VAL A 116 -12.70 3.65 -7.60
CA VAL A 116 -11.29 4.04 -7.45
C VAL A 116 -10.61 4.13 -8.81
N LYS A 117 -9.68 5.08 -8.95
CA LYS A 117 -8.83 5.19 -10.14
C LYS A 117 -7.76 4.10 -10.13
N PHE A 118 -7.47 3.52 -11.28
CA PHE A 118 -6.37 2.56 -11.42
C PHE A 118 -5.08 3.21 -11.89
N SER A 119 -3.96 2.62 -11.48
CA SER A 119 -2.62 3.01 -11.89
C SER A 119 -1.73 1.78 -12.08
N ASN A 120 -0.77 1.91 -12.99
CA ASN A 120 0.31 0.94 -13.22
C ASN A 120 1.66 1.49 -12.74
N ASP A 121 1.67 2.37 -11.75
CA ASP A 121 2.90 2.99 -11.26
C ASP A 121 2.86 3.27 -9.76
N ALA A 122 3.20 2.26 -8.96
CA ALA A 122 3.41 2.39 -7.52
C ALA A 122 4.69 3.15 -7.15
N GLY A 123 5.39 3.73 -8.14
CA GLY A 123 6.68 4.38 -7.96
C GLY A 123 7.85 3.41 -7.87
N LYS A 124 8.91 3.79 -7.15
CA LYS A 124 10.11 2.97 -6.93
C LYS A 124 10.63 3.11 -5.49
N TYR A 125 9.84 3.68 -4.59
CA TYR A 125 10.18 3.86 -3.19
C TYR A 125 9.70 2.68 -2.33
N VAL A 126 9.61 2.84 -1.03
CA VAL A 126 9.23 1.78 -0.08
C VAL A 126 7.83 1.21 -0.36
N CYS A 127 6.89 2.03 -0.86
CA CYS A 127 5.56 1.57 -1.28
C CYS A 127 5.64 0.47 -2.35
N ASN A 128 6.40 0.73 -3.41
CA ASN A 128 6.62 -0.25 -4.47
C ASN A 128 7.40 -1.47 -3.98
N ASN A 129 8.40 -1.28 -3.10
CA ASN A 129 9.17 -2.37 -2.52
C ASN A 129 8.27 -3.32 -1.73
N LEU A 130 7.46 -2.80 -0.79
CA LEU A 130 6.50 -3.59 -0.03
C LEU A 130 5.50 -4.29 -0.96
N TYR A 131 4.93 -3.55 -1.92
CA TYR A 131 3.92 -4.12 -2.80
C TYR A 131 4.48 -5.20 -3.73
N TYR A 132 5.72 -5.05 -4.21
CA TYR A 132 6.39 -6.08 -4.99
C TYR A 132 6.55 -7.39 -4.21
N HIS A 133 7.00 -7.34 -2.96
CA HIS A 133 7.09 -8.51 -2.08
C HIS A 133 5.72 -9.17 -1.84
N LEU A 134 4.67 -8.37 -1.63
CA LEU A 134 3.31 -8.88 -1.46
C LEU A 134 2.79 -9.55 -2.74
N LEU A 135 3.02 -8.97 -3.92
CA LEU A 135 2.62 -9.58 -5.18
C LEU A 135 3.42 -10.84 -5.53
N TYR A 136 4.68 -10.90 -5.13
CA TYR A 136 5.52 -12.07 -5.34
C TYR A 136 5.01 -13.28 -4.56
N ASN A 137 4.59 -13.10 -3.31
CA ASN A 137 4.20 -14.18 -2.42
C ASN A 137 2.66 -14.36 -2.35
N TYR A 138 1.88 -13.29 -2.45
CA TYR A 138 0.43 -13.26 -2.21
C TYR A 138 -0.36 -12.53 -3.31
N PRO A 139 -0.13 -12.82 -4.62
CA PRO A 139 -0.73 -12.04 -5.71
C PRO A 139 -2.26 -12.10 -5.77
N HIS A 140 -2.87 -13.17 -5.27
CA HIS A 140 -4.32 -13.39 -5.33
C HIS A 140 -5.11 -12.70 -4.21
N LYS A 141 -4.41 -12.12 -3.23
CA LYS A 141 -5.05 -11.47 -2.07
C LYS A 141 -4.41 -10.14 -1.66
N SER A 142 -3.50 -9.59 -2.47
CA SER A 142 -2.82 -8.33 -2.17
C SER A 142 -3.19 -7.22 -3.14
N ILE A 143 -3.54 -6.06 -2.59
CA ILE A 143 -3.73 -4.82 -3.31
C ILE A 143 -2.98 -3.69 -2.59
N PHE A 144 -2.64 -2.65 -3.34
CA PHE A 144 -2.04 -1.42 -2.82
C PHE A 144 -2.86 -0.20 -3.25
N ILE A 145 -3.15 0.69 -2.31
CA ILE A 145 -3.90 1.92 -2.57
C ILE A 145 -3.06 3.12 -2.14
N HIS A 146 -2.77 4.00 -3.09
CA HIS A 146 -2.23 5.31 -2.77
C HIS A 146 -3.34 6.27 -2.35
N VAL A 147 -3.14 6.88 -1.17
CA VAL A 147 -3.98 7.93 -0.61
C VAL A 147 -3.37 9.28 -1.00
N PRO A 148 -4.12 10.22 -1.59
CA PRO A 148 -3.60 11.54 -1.90
C PRO A 148 -3.31 12.32 -0.61
N HIS A 149 -2.36 13.25 -0.68
CA HIS A 149 -2.18 14.22 0.37
C HIS A 149 -3.23 15.32 0.22
N CYS A 150 -4.11 15.47 1.19
CA CYS A 150 -5.14 16.50 1.22
C CYS A 150 -4.89 17.48 2.39
N HIS A 151 -5.83 18.33 2.71
CA HIS A 151 -5.77 19.14 3.93
C HIS A 151 -5.96 18.23 5.16
N ASP A 152 -5.23 18.49 6.25
CA ASP A 152 -5.27 17.71 7.50
C ASP A 152 -6.63 17.86 8.23
N LEU A 153 -7.71 17.42 7.57
CA LEU A 153 -9.06 17.45 8.10
C LEU A 153 -9.54 16.01 8.34
N GLU A 154 -10.01 15.76 9.55
CA GLU A 154 -10.55 14.45 9.95
C GLU A 154 -11.66 13.97 9.00
N GLU A 155 -12.46 14.88 8.46
CA GLU A 155 -13.51 14.58 7.50
C GLU A 155 -12.97 13.90 6.22
N GLU A 156 -11.77 14.30 5.75
CA GLU A 156 -11.13 13.69 4.58
C GLU A 156 -10.62 12.29 4.90
N TYR A 157 -10.06 12.06 6.09
CA TYR A 157 -9.64 10.73 6.51
C TYR A 157 -10.82 9.77 6.57
N ILE A 158 -11.94 10.19 7.17
CA ILE A 158 -13.19 9.43 7.24
C ILE A 158 -13.74 9.15 5.84
N LYS A 159 -13.73 10.13 4.95
CA LYS A 159 -14.17 9.98 3.56
C LYS A 159 -13.37 8.89 2.83
N TYR A 160 -12.05 8.96 2.89
CA TYR A 160 -11.19 7.96 2.24
C TYR A 160 -11.32 6.58 2.88
N ALA A 161 -11.43 6.50 4.20
CA ALA A 161 -11.68 5.25 4.90
C ALA A 161 -12.95 4.55 4.40
N LYS A 162 -14.07 5.28 4.26
CA LYS A 162 -15.32 4.75 3.72
C LYS A 162 -15.20 4.23 2.28
N ILE A 163 -14.42 4.91 1.43
CA ILE A 163 -14.18 4.44 0.07
C ILE A 163 -13.36 3.14 0.09
N ILE A 164 -12.35 3.05 0.96
CA ILE A 164 -11.53 1.84 1.13
C ILE A 164 -12.37 0.69 1.67
N GLU A 165 -13.23 0.93 2.66
CA GLU A 165 -14.20 -0.07 3.14
C GLU A 165 -15.08 -0.60 1.98
N LYS A 166 -15.56 0.31 1.13
CA LYS A 166 -16.36 -0.08 -0.05
C LYS A 166 -15.56 -0.91 -1.06
N ILE A 167 -14.28 -0.58 -1.28
CA ILE A 167 -13.38 -1.39 -2.13
C ILE A 167 -13.24 -2.81 -1.56
N ILE A 168 -12.99 -2.92 -0.25
CA ILE A 168 -12.87 -4.21 0.45
C ILE A 168 -14.15 -5.04 0.29
N GLU A 169 -15.33 -4.44 0.55
CA GLU A 169 -16.61 -5.11 0.37
C GLU A 169 -16.80 -5.67 -1.04
N VAL A 170 -16.52 -4.85 -2.07
CA VAL A 170 -16.72 -5.24 -3.47
C VAL A 170 -15.77 -6.36 -3.89
N ILE A 171 -14.53 -6.38 -3.37
CA ILE A 171 -13.56 -7.45 -3.66
C ILE A 171 -13.99 -8.76 -3.02
N LEU A 172 -14.59 -8.72 -1.83
CA LEU A 172 -14.93 -9.90 -1.04
C LEU A 172 -16.33 -10.46 -1.34
N CYS A 173 -17.14 -9.75 -2.17
CA CYS A 173 -18.45 -10.23 -2.67
C CYS A 173 -18.32 -10.91 -4.02
#